data_55f6a02fedc8ab3e0328bce999de5d3d
#
_entry.id   55f6a02fedc8ab3e0328bce999de5d3d
#
_cell.length_a   1.000
_cell.length_b   1.000
_cell.length_c   1.000
_cell.angle_alpha   90.00
_cell.angle_beta   90.00
_cell.angle_gamma   90.00
#
_symmetry.space_group_name_H-M   'P 1'
#
loop_
_entity.id
_entity.type
_entity.pdbx_description
1 polymer ?
#
loop_
_entity_poly.entity_id
_entity_poly.type
_entity_poly.pdbx_seq_one_letter_code
_entity_poly.pdbx_strand_id
1 'polypeptide(L)'
;LLTSLVKRFPVDQGLWALYATALRYTDNATAYSSLVDYDTVIQVRKITCQQDYATLEDFLDVIRQSLLSLHITKQHPVEQSMLHGTQTLDDLFSRREPTIQQLTAALAEQLTTVIAGLPKQTDHPLYGRNTGGFSFSNSWSVRLWRDGFHKNHFHSQGWLSSAFYLTVPREVAQGGEGWIKFGEPGFRAREPLEADYWVKPIEGALVVFPSYLWHGTEPLHTASERMTVGYDVLPGI
;
A
#
# COMPACT_ATOMS: atom_id res chain seq x y z
N LEU A 1 -20.62 0.72 -20.32
CA LEU A 1 -21.21 0.74 -18.98
C LEU A 1 -20.23 1.31 -17.95
N LEU A 2 -19.05 0.68 -17.73
CA LEU A 2 -18.08 1.14 -16.72
C LEU A 2 -17.60 2.57 -16.97
N THR A 3 -17.32 2.94 -18.22
CA THR A 3 -16.96 4.32 -18.60
C THR A 3 -17.96 5.38 -18.14
N SER A 4 -19.27 5.06 -18.20
CA SER A 4 -20.31 5.97 -17.72
C SER A 4 -20.40 5.99 -16.20
N LEU A 5 -20.14 4.84 -15.54
CA LEU A 5 -20.19 4.72 -14.09
C LEU A 5 -19.03 5.46 -13.41
N VAL A 6 -17.79 5.33 -13.91
CA VAL A 6 -16.63 6.05 -13.34
C VAL A 6 -16.79 7.58 -13.49
N LYS A 7 -17.43 8.06 -14.56
CA LYS A 7 -17.75 9.49 -14.72
C LYS A 7 -18.81 9.97 -13.75
N ARG A 8 -19.80 9.12 -13.45
CA ARG A 8 -20.90 9.43 -12.53
C ARG A 8 -20.47 9.37 -11.05
N PHE A 9 -19.53 8.46 -10.75
CA PHE A 9 -19.04 8.20 -9.40
C PHE A 9 -17.49 8.24 -9.38
N PRO A 10 -16.88 9.42 -9.62
CA PRO A 10 -15.44 9.55 -9.85
C PRO A 10 -14.57 9.24 -8.63
N VAL A 11 -15.14 9.21 -7.42
CA VAL A 11 -14.42 8.88 -6.19
C VAL A 11 -14.48 7.41 -5.80
N ASP A 12 -15.31 6.61 -6.47
CA ASP A 12 -15.49 5.18 -6.18
C ASP A 12 -14.30 4.37 -6.69
N GLN A 13 -13.47 3.91 -5.77
CA GLN A 13 -12.24 3.18 -6.10
C GLN A 13 -12.52 1.78 -6.68
N GLY A 14 -13.64 1.15 -6.29
CA GLY A 14 -14.05 -0.14 -6.83
C GLY A 14 -14.42 -0.07 -8.30
N LEU A 15 -15.12 0.99 -8.70
CA LEU A 15 -15.43 1.21 -10.11
C LEU A 15 -14.18 1.46 -10.95
N TRP A 16 -13.19 2.17 -10.42
CA TRP A 16 -11.93 2.38 -11.11
C TRP A 16 -11.09 1.10 -11.20
N ALA A 17 -11.06 0.27 -10.14
CA ALA A 17 -10.41 -1.03 -10.15
C ALA A 17 -11.02 -1.96 -11.22
N LEU A 18 -12.35 -2.02 -11.28
CA LEU A 18 -13.05 -2.80 -12.31
C LEU A 18 -12.87 -2.22 -13.71
N TYR A 19 -12.81 -0.89 -13.85
CA TYR A 19 -12.59 -0.24 -15.14
C TYR A 19 -11.18 -0.54 -15.67
N ALA A 20 -10.14 -0.43 -14.83
CA ALA A 20 -8.78 -0.81 -15.19
C ALA A 20 -8.71 -2.28 -15.67
N THR A 21 -9.37 -3.19 -14.93
CA THR A 21 -9.46 -4.60 -15.32
C THR A 21 -10.16 -4.80 -16.67
N ALA A 22 -11.26 -4.11 -16.91
CA ALA A 22 -11.98 -4.18 -18.18
C ALA A 22 -11.18 -3.67 -19.38
N LEU A 23 -10.34 -2.65 -19.17
CA LEU A 23 -9.45 -2.13 -20.21
C LEU A 23 -8.42 -3.19 -20.64
N ARG A 24 -7.90 -4.00 -19.70
CA ARG A 24 -7.01 -5.11 -20.02
C ARG A 24 -7.72 -6.22 -20.81
N TYR A 25 -8.94 -6.59 -20.43
CA TYR A 25 -9.73 -7.59 -21.15
C TYR A 25 -10.21 -7.16 -22.55
N THR A 26 -10.22 -5.87 -22.81
CA THR A 26 -10.60 -5.32 -24.11
C THR A 26 -9.40 -4.84 -24.94
N ASP A 27 -8.19 -5.22 -24.55
CA ASP A 27 -6.92 -4.83 -25.19
C ASP A 27 -6.79 -3.30 -25.44
N ASN A 28 -7.42 -2.49 -24.60
CA ASN A 28 -7.34 -1.04 -24.70
C ASN A 28 -6.12 -0.51 -23.94
N ALA A 29 -4.94 -0.88 -24.47
CA ALA A 29 -3.65 -0.57 -23.85
C ALA A 29 -3.43 0.93 -23.63
N THR A 30 -3.89 1.78 -24.58
CA THR A 30 -3.75 3.23 -24.47
C THR A 30 -4.54 3.80 -23.28
N ALA A 31 -5.80 3.40 -23.12
CA ALA A 31 -6.61 3.87 -21.99
C ALA A 31 -6.11 3.26 -20.67
N TYR A 32 -5.64 2.02 -20.70
CA TYR A 32 -5.06 1.38 -19.51
C TYR A 32 -3.80 2.10 -19.05
N SER A 33 -2.82 2.33 -19.94
CA SER A 33 -1.58 3.03 -19.59
C SER A 33 -1.81 4.50 -19.20
N SER A 34 -2.85 5.15 -19.71
CA SER A 34 -3.23 6.50 -19.27
C SER A 34 -3.81 6.51 -17.85
N LEU A 35 -4.45 5.40 -17.42
CA LEU A 35 -5.01 5.24 -16.07
C LEU A 35 -3.99 4.66 -15.08
N VAL A 36 -3.15 3.73 -15.56
CA VAL A 36 -2.23 2.93 -14.75
C VAL A 36 -0.83 2.99 -15.38
N ASP A 37 -0.21 4.15 -15.33
CA ASP A 37 1.21 4.31 -15.59
C ASP A 37 1.97 4.02 -14.29
N TYR A 38 2.34 2.77 -14.08
CA TYR A 38 2.94 2.31 -12.83
C TYR A 38 4.18 3.10 -12.41
N ASP A 39 5.00 3.52 -13.35
CA ASP A 39 6.22 4.30 -13.08
C ASP A 39 5.90 5.70 -12.52
N THR A 40 4.71 6.22 -12.84
CA THR A 40 4.24 7.53 -12.35
C THR A 40 3.33 7.40 -11.14
N VAL A 41 2.37 6.44 -11.15
CA VAL A 41 1.37 6.35 -10.08
C VAL A 41 1.87 5.61 -8.83
N ILE A 42 2.93 4.80 -8.94
CA ILE A 42 3.58 4.14 -7.81
C ILE A 42 4.85 4.89 -7.44
N GLN A 43 4.92 5.33 -6.19
CA GLN A 43 6.08 6.06 -5.68
C GLN A 43 6.74 5.28 -4.56
N VAL A 44 8.05 5.06 -4.68
CA VAL A 44 8.87 4.47 -3.63
C VAL A 44 9.70 5.55 -2.97
N ARG A 45 9.59 5.69 -1.65
CA ARG A 45 10.32 6.68 -0.85
C ARG A 45 10.93 6.02 0.36
N LYS A 46 12.09 6.47 0.77
CA LYS A 46 12.71 6.04 2.02
C LYS A 46 12.54 7.13 3.06
N ILE A 47 12.13 6.76 4.28
CA ILE A 47 12.05 7.72 5.38
C ILE A 47 13.45 8.14 5.81
N THR A 48 13.54 9.36 6.37
CA THR A 48 14.76 9.88 6.96
C THR A 48 14.85 9.47 8.44
N CYS A 49 16.09 9.40 8.97
CA CYS A 49 16.31 9.22 10.40
C CYS A 49 15.72 10.42 11.15
N GLN A 50 14.98 10.17 12.22
CA GLN A 50 14.46 11.22 13.08
C GLN A 50 15.56 11.73 14.02
N GLN A 51 15.47 13.01 14.43
CA GLN A 51 16.55 13.71 15.15
C GLN A 51 16.95 13.08 16.49
N ASP A 52 16.03 12.34 17.11
CA ASP A 52 16.25 11.70 18.41
C ASP A 52 17.05 10.38 18.34
N TYR A 53 17.40 9.93 17.13
CA TYR A 53 18.07 8.65 16.89
C TYR A 53 19.40 8.83 16.17
N ALA A 54 20.39 8.00 16.52
CA ALA A 54 21.71 8.07 15.91
C ALA A 54 21.71 7.59 14.45
N THR A 55 20.91 6.58 14.14
CA THR A 55 20.79 6.00 12.81
C THR A 55 19.33 5.70 12.47
N LEU A 56 19.03 5.52 11.18
CA LEU A 56 17.72 5.05 10.75
C LEU A 56 17.41 3.66 11.32
N GLU A 57 18.41 2.79 11.44
CA GLU A 57 18.26 1.44 12.00
C GLU A 57 17.80 1.49 13.46
N ASP A 58 18.42 2.37 14.29
CA ASP A 58 18.00 2.58 15.68
C ASP A 58 16.52 3.02 15.76
N PHE A 59 16.11 3.93 14.88
CA PHE A 59 14.71 4.36 14.80
C PHE A 59 13.77 3.22 14.42
N LEU A 60 14.12 2.45 13.38
CA LEU A 60 13.32 1.30 12.96
C LEU A 60 13.23 0.23 14.05
N ASP A 61 14.30 0.00 14.80
CA ASP A 61 14.31 -0.97 15.90
C ASP A 61 13.36 -0.57 17.03
N VAL A 62 13.35 0.69 17.42
CA VAL A 62 12.42 1.19 18.44
C VAL A 62 10.97 1.08 18.00
N ILE A 63 10.68 1.42 16.73
CA ILE A 63 9.34 1.22 16.15
C ILE A 63 8.96 -0.26 16.17
N ARG A 64 9.87 -1.14 15.74
CA ARG A 64 9.65 -2.59 15.69
C ARG A 64 9.27 -3.14 17.06
N GLN A 65 10.00 -2.77 18.11
CA GLN A 65 9.69 -3.20 19.49
C GLN A 65 8.32 -2.67 19.95
N SER A 66 8.01 -1.41 19.65
CA SER A 66 6.71 -0.82 19.97
C SER A 66 5.57 -1.58 19.28
N LEU A 67 5.69 -1.86 17.99
CA LEU A 67 4.65 -2.56 17.22
C LEU A 67 4.51 -4.02 17.62
N LEU A 68 5.60 -4.72 17.95
CA LEU A 68 5.54 -6.11 18.41
C LEU A 68 4.60 -6.29 19.60
N SER A 69 4.56 -5.33 20.52
CA SER A 69 3.68 -5.36 21.69
C SER A 69 2.20 -5.24 21.36
N LEU A 70 1.86 -4.72 20.17
CA LEU A 70 0.49 -4.51 19.70
C LEU A 70 -0.07 -5.72 18.93
N HIS A 71 0.79 -6.66 18.52
CA HIS A 71 0.39 -7.89 17.83
C HIS A 71 -0.05 -8.97 18.82
N ILE A 72 -1.19 -8.77 19.46
CA ILE A 72 -1.72 -9.63 20.53
C ILE A 72 -2.55 -10.83 20.00
N THR A 73 -2.93 -10.83 18.74
CA THR A 73 -3.69 -11.93 18.12
C THR A 73 -2.75 -13.06 17.69
N LYS A 74 -3.26 -14.31 17.74
CA LYS A 74 -2.51 -15.50 17.29
C LYS A 74 -2.77 -15.83 15.82
N GLN A 75 -3.81 -15.27 15.23
CA GLN A 75 -4.25 -15.53 13.86
C GLN A 75 -4.70 -14.22 13.20
N HIS A 76 -4.73 -14.22 11.87
CA HIS A 76 -5.25 -13.08 11.11
C HIS A 76 -6.74 -12.85 11.40
N PRO A 77 -7.20 -11.59 11.43
CA PRO A 77 -8.62 -11.29 11.54
C PRO A 77 -9.41 -11.87 10.35
N VAL A 78 -10.65 -12.26 10.60
CA VAL A 78 -11.57 -12.72 9.55
C VAL A 78 -11.83 -11.57 8.56
N GLU A 79 -11.97 -11.90 7.27
CA GLU A 79 -12.23 -10.94 6.18
C GLU A 79 -11.07 -9.99 5.80
N GLN A 80 -9.87 -10.17 6.36
CA GLN A 80 -8.68 -9.43 5.91
C GLN A 80 -8.01 -10.10 4.70
N SER A 81 -7.29 -9.30 3.91
CA SER A 81 -6.58 -9.78 2.72
C SER A 81 -5.41 -10.70 3.06
N MET A 82 -4.82 -10.55 4.25
CA MET A 82 -3.63 -11.30 4.65
C MET A 82 -3.91 -12.73 5.09
N LEU A 83 -2.91 -13.59 4.86
CA LEU A 83 -2.86 -14.98 5.34
C LEU A 83 -1.52 -15.23 6.04
N HIS A 84 -1.52 -16.17 7.00
CA HIS A 84 -0.34 -16.57 7.78
C HIS A 84 0.40 -15.38 8.41
N GLY A 85 -0.35 -14.60 9.20
CA GLY A 85 0.19 -13.42 9.88
C GLY A 85 -0.73 -12.89 10.97
N THR A 86 -0.37 -11.76 11.56
CA THR A 86 -1.19 -10.98 12.49
C THR A 86 -1.27 -9.53 12.06
N GLN A 87 -2.33 -8.86 12.46
CA GLN A 87 -2.56 -7.44 12.23
C GLN A 87 -2.97 -6.77 13.55
N THR A 88 -2.55 -5.51 13.74
CA THR A 88 -3.06 -4.68 14.85
C THR A 88 -4.55 -4.42 14.67
N LEU A 89 -5.28 -4.33 15.77
CA LEU A 89 -6.75 -4.25 15.75
C LEU A 89 -7.30 -2.84 15.55
N ASP A 90 -6.62 -1.85 16.12
CA ASP A 90 -7.07 -0.45 16.11
C ASP A 90 -6.35 0.36 15.04
N ASP A 91 -6.88 1.56 14.75
CA ASP A 91 -6.19 2.54 13.91
C ASP A 91 -4.88 2.96 14.57
N LEU A 92 -3.77 2.55 13.96
CA LEU A 92 -2.42 2.68 14.53
C LEU A 92 -2.05 4.15 14.76
N PHE A 93 -2.36 5.04 13.81
CA PHE A 93 -1.95 6.45 13.88
C PHE A 93 -2.81 7.30 14.81
N SER A 94 -3.93 6.76 15.32
CA SER A 94 -4.71 7.38 16.40
C SER A 94 -4.05 7.25 17.77
N ARG A 95 -3.05 6.39 17.90
CA ARG A 95 -2.34 6.09 19.14
C ARG A 95 -1.43 7.25 19.57
N ARG A 96 -1.29 7.44 20.90
CA ARG A 96 -0.57 8.58 21.48
C ARG A 96 0.87 8.25 21.90
N GLU A 97 1.31 7.01 21.72
CA GLU A 97 2.68 6.61 22.04
C GLU A 97 3.69 7.42 21.21
N PRO A 98 4.69 8.03 21.83
CA PRO A 98 5.63 8.92 21.12
C PRO A 98 6.27 8.29 19.90
N THR A 99 6.65 7.01 19.98
CA THR A 99 7.23 6.24 18.86
C THR A 99 6.28 6.14 17.66
N ILE A 100 4.99 5.93 17.91
CA ILE A 100 3.98 5.85 16.82
C ILE A 100 3.78 7.24 16.21
N GLN A 101 3.77 8.30 17.02
CA GLN A 101 3.64 9.67 16.52
C GLN A 101 4.88 10.09 15.69
N GLN A 102 6.09 9.68 16.09
CA GLN A 102 7.31 9.91 15.31
C GLN A 102 7.26 9.16 13.97
N LEU A 103 6.82 7.90 13.95
CA LEU A 103 6.61 7.15 12.71
C LEU A 103 5.59 7.85 11.81
N THR A 104 4.45 8.23 12.37
CA THR A 104 3.38 8.93 11.62
C THR A 104 3.92 10.22 10.99
N ALA A 105 4.71 11.00 11.72
CA ALA A 105 5.32 12.23 11.21
C ALA A 105 6.33 11.95 10.08
N ALA A 106 7.19 10.94 10.23
CA ALA A 106 8.16 10.54 9.21
C ALA A 106 7.48 10.08 7.91
N LEU A 107 6.38 9.34 8.02
CA LEU A 107 5.59 8.90 6.86
C LEU A 107 4.84 10.06 6.21
N ALA A 108 4.27 10.98 7.02
CA ALA A 108 3.58 12.18 6.54
C ALA A 108 4.52 13.11 5.75
N GLU A 109 5.77 13.25 6.16
CA GLU A 109 6.79 14.03 5.44
C GLU A 109 6.99 13.49 4.02
N GLN A 110 7.19 12.17 3.89
CA GLN A 110 7.39 11.54 2.59
C GLN A 110 6.13 11.60 1.72
N LEU A 111 4.96 11.40 2.33
CA LEU A 111 3.68 11.49 1.63
C LEU A 111 3.40 12.90 1.12
N THR A 112 3.72 13.93 1.90
CA THR A 112 3.66 15.34 1.47
C THR A 112 4.50 15.56 0.20
N THR A 113 5.71 15.02 0.18
CA THR A 113 6.59 15.09 -0.99
C THR A 113 6.01 14.37 -2.20
N VAL A 114 5.44 13.18 -2.01
CA VAL A 114 4.74 12.43 -3.07
C VAL A 114 3.59 13.24 -3.64
N ILE A 115 2.70 13.75 -2.80
CA ILE A 115 1.50 14.49 -3.21
C ILE A 115 1.86 15.78 -3.95
N ALA A 116 2.89 16.50 -3.48
CA ALA A 116 3.38 17.71 -4.16
C ALA A 116 3.96 17.42 -5.56
N GLY A 117 4.51 16.22 -5.76
CA GLY A 117 5.08 15.77 -7.04
C GLY A 117 4.07 15.15 -8.01
N LEU A 118 2.81 14.92 -7.61
CA LEU A 118 1.81 14.32 -8.50
C LEU A 118 1.49 15.25 -9.68
N PRO A 119 1.28 14.71 -10.90
CA PRO A 119 0.86 15.48 -12.06
C PRO A 119 -0.44 16.26 -11.81
N LYS A 120 -0.57 17.41 -12.48
CA LYS A 120 -1.80 18.22 -12.48
C LYS A 120 -2.68 17.82 -13.66
N GLN A 121 -3.54 16.84 -13.46
CA GLN A 121 -4.45 16.32 -14.49
C GLN A 121 -5.83 16.09 -13.85
N THR A 122 -6.80 16.94 -14.21
CA THR A 122 -8.13 16.96 -13.56
C THR A 122 -8.99 15.75 -13.85
N ASP A 123 -8.81 15.09 -15.00
CA ASP A 123 -9.65 13.97 -15.45
C ASP A 123 -9.16 12.61 -14.94
N HIS A 124 -7.98 12.57 -14.30
CA HIS A 124 -7.43 11.33 -13.76
C HIS A 124 -7.93 11.09 -12.33
N PRO A 125 -8.36 9.85 -11.97
CA PRO A 125 -8.95 9.56 -10.64
C PRO A 125 -8.01 9.80 -9.46
N LEU A 126 -6.70 9.70 -9.67
CA LEU A 126 -5.69 10.03 -8.68
C LEU A 126 -5.42 11.54 -8.66
N TYR A 127 -5.01 12.10 -9.79
CA TYR A 127 -4.48 13.45 -9.87
C TYR A 127 -5.58 14.51 -9.72
N GLY A 128 -6.78 14.26 -10.27
CA GLY A 128 -7.92 15.16 -10.17
C GLY A 128 -8.46 15.37 -8.75
N ARG A 129 -8.08 14.46 -7.81
CA ARG A 129 -8.43 14.58 -6.38
C ARG A 129 -7.34 15.25 -5.55
N ASN A 130 -6.21 15.63 -6.14
CA ASN A 130 -5.10 16.24 -5.41
C ASN A 130 -5.42 17.70 -5.03
N THR A 131 -5.67 17.94 -3.76
CA THR A 131 -5.91 19.27 -3.16
C THR A 131 -4.64 19.88 -2.58
N GLY A 132 -3.51 19.17 -2.62
CA GLY A 132 -2.25 19.55 -2.00
C GLY A 132 -2.11 19.11 -0.55
N GLY A 133 -3.20 18.73 0.12
CA GLY A 133 -3.22 18.19 1.47
C GLY A 133 -3.78 16.78 1.55
N PHE A 134 -3.67 16.17 2.72
CA PHE A 134 -4.23 14.85 2.99
C PHE A 134 -4.59 14.66 4.46
N SER A 135 -5.39 13.64 4.75
CA SER A 135 -5.64 13.12 6.10
C SER A 135 -5.49 11.59 6.09
N PHE A 136 -4.91 11.02 7.12
CA PHE A 136 -4.94 9.57 7.33
C PHE A 136 -6.38 9.12 7.62
N SER A 137 -6.82 8.03 7.00
CA SER A 137 -8.17 7.48 7.19
C SER A 137 -8.17 6.16 7.95
N ASN A 138 -7.17 5.32 7.72
CA ASN A 138 -6.95 4.05 8.42
C ASN A 138 -5.47 3.74 8.45
N SER A 139 -5.02 3.04 9.51
CA SER A 139 -3.64 2.56 9.58
C SER A 139 -3.53 1.32 10.45
N TRP A 140 -2.62 0.42 10.09
CA TRP A 140 -2.42 -0.85 10.76
C TRP A 140 -0.99 -1.36 10.56
N SER A 141 -0.52 -2.23 11.46
CA SER A 141 0.71 -3.00 11.27
C SER A 141 0.38 -4.45 10.97
N VAL A 142 1.13 -5.07 10.06
CA VAL A 142 1.02 -6.48 9.66
C VAL A 142 2.34 -7.17 9.88
N ARG A 143 2.29 -8.37 10.50
CA ARG A 143 3.39 -9.32 10.57
C ARG A 143 3.05 -10.54 9.75
N LEU A 144 3.91 -10.90 8.83
CA LEU A 144 3.81 -12.14 8.04
C LEU A 144 5.01 -13.02 8.33
N TRP A 145 4.79 -14.33 8.34
CA TRP A 145 5.83 -15.35 8.43
C TRP A 145 5.67 -16.37 7.31
N ARG A 146 6.29 -17.54 7.44
CA ARG A 146 6.29 -18.54 6.39
C ARG A 146 4.92 -18.74 5.73
N ASP A 147 4.90 -18.71 4.40
CA ASP A 147 3.72 -18.78 3.52
C ASP A 147 2.74 -17.60 3.70
N GLY A 148 3.19 -16.53 4.40
CA GLY A 148 2.41 -15.31 4.58
C GLY A 148 2.37 -14.45 3.33
N PHE A 149 1.17 -13.97 2.98
CA PHE A 149 0.96 -13.05 1.86
C PHE A 149 -0.34 -12.27 2.00
N HIS A 150 -0.52 -11.26 1.18
CA HIS A 150 -1.78 -10.58 0.95
C HIS A 150 -2.42 -11.08 -0.34
N LYS A 151 -3.69 -11.53 -0.26
CA LYS A 151 -4.51 -11.77 -1.45
C LYS A 151 -4.67 -10.48 -2.24
N ASN A 152 -4.86 -10.60 -3.54
CA ASN A 152 -5.11 -9.44 -4.39
C ASN A 152 -6.41 -8.74 -3.97
N HIS A 153 -6.32 -7.44 -3.72
CA HIS A 153 -7.41 -6.58 -3.27
C HIS A 153 -7.15 -5.13 -3.70
N PHE A 154 -8.09 -4.26 -3.44
CA PHE A 154 -7.97 -2.79 -3.54
C PHE A 154 -8.62 -2.15 -2.31
N HIS A 155 -8.38 -0.87 -2.09
CA HIS A 155 -8.94 -0.16 -0.93
C HIS A 155 -10.07 0.76 -1.40
N SER A 156 -11.32 0.37 -1.09
CA SER A 156 -12.53 1.05 -1.60
C SER A 156 -12.72 2.48 -1.06
N GLN A 157 -12.15 2.80 0.10
CA GLN A 157 -12.38 4.06 0.81
C GLN A 157 -11.21 5.05 0.72
N GLY A 158 -10.05 4.62 0.22
CA GLY A 158 -8.86 5.46 0.12
C GLY A 158 -8.84 6.40 -1.10
N TRP A 159 -7.84 7.23 -1.15
CA TRP A 159 -7.35 7.94 -2.33
C TRP A 159 -5.97 7.41 -2.73
N LEU A 160 -5.04 7.43 -1.76
CA LEU A 160 -3.77 6.76 -1.82
C LEU A 160 -3.70 5.71 -0.70
N SER A 161 -3.07 4.59 -1.01
CA SER A 161 -2.72 3.53 -0.06
C SER A 161 -1.21 3.38 0.01
N SER A 162 -0.71 2.84 1.09
CA SER A 162 0.73 2.65 1.27
C SER A 162 1.07 1.36 1.99
N ALA A 163 2.26 0.85 1.72
CA ALA A 163 2.94 -0.18 2.49
C ALA A 163 4.33 0.33 2.89
N PHE A 164 4.55 0.59 4.18
CA PHE A 164 5.85 0.90 4.74
C PHE A 164 6.51 -0.38 5.27
N TYR A 165 7.74 -0.64 4.88
CA TYR A 165 8.48 -1.84 5.23
C TYR A 165 9.38 -1.59 6.43
N LEU A 166 9.00 -2.15 7.58
CA LEU A 166 9.75 -2.02 8.83
C LEU A 166 10.75 -3.15 9.04
N THR A 167 10.40 -4.37 8.62
CA THR A 167 11.29 -5.53 8.62
C THR A 167 11.14 -6.28 7.31
N VAL A 168 12.27 -6.53 6.65
CA VAL A 168 12.31 -7.25 5.39
C VAL A 168 13.32 -8.40 5.52
N PRO A 169 12.91 -9.67 5.39
CA PRO A 169 13.82 -10.79 5.39
C PRO A 169 14.90 -10.65 4.30
N ARG A 170 16.12 -11.07 4.60
CA ARG A 170 17.23 -10.99 3.63
C ARG A 170 16.97 -11.82 2.37
N GLU A 171 16.23 -12.90 2.51
CA GLU A 171 15.84 -13.84 1.44
C GLU A 171 14.95 -13.17 0.39
N VAL A 172 14.16 -12.16 0.79
CA VAL A 172 13.28 -11.36 -0.10
C VAL A 172 14.07 -10.52 -1.13
N ALA A 173 15.38 -10.37 -0.93
CA ALA A 173 16.24 -9.58 -1.82
C ALA A 173 16.31 -10.13 -3.25
N GLN A 174 16.00 -11.43 -3.48
CA GLN A 174 16.08 -12.10 -4.77
C GLN A 174 14.81 -12.94 -5.01
N GLY A 175 14.47 -13.18 -6.27
CA GLY A 175 13.43 -14.15 -6.65
C GLY A 175 11.98 -13.71 -6.58
N GLY A 176 11.69 -12.47 -6.22
CA GLY A 176 10.30 -11.95 -6.19
C GLY A 176 9.49 -12.31 -4.93
N GLU A 177 10.01 -13.19 -4.08
CA GLU A 177 9.35 -13.61 -2.83
C GLU A 177 9.04 -12.40 -1.93
N GLY A 178 7.80 -12.32 -1.44
CA GLY A 178 7.34 -11.23 -0.59
C GLY A 178 7.21 -9.86 -1.28
N TRP A 179 7.45 -9.75 -2.59
CA TRP A 179 7.28 -8.49 -3.31
C TRP A 179 5.81 -8.11 -3.38
N ILE A 180 5.53 -6.80 -3.32
CA ILE A 180 4.20 -6.31 -3.63
C ILE A 180 4.01 -6.33 -5.15
N LYS A 181 2.85 -6.82 -5.57
CA LYS A 181 2.47 -6.93 -6.99
C LYS A 181 1.20 -6.16 -7.27
N PHE A 182 1.04 -5.74 -8.52
CA PHE A 182 -0.06 -4.91 -8.98
C PHE A 182 -0.68 -5.45 -10.27
N GLY A 183 -1.96 -5.13 -10.48
CA GLY A 183 -2.68 -5.39 -11.72
C GLY A 183 -3.44 -6.72 -11.76
N GLU A 184 -3.12 -7.69 -10.93
CA GLU A 184 -3.83 -8.96 -10.85
C GLU A 184 -5.12 -8.80 -10.02
N PRO A 185 -6.32 -9.04 -10.63
CA PRO A 185 -7.59 -8.91 -9.91
C PRO A 185 -7.75 -9.97 -8.82
N GLY A 186 -8.45 -9.61 -7.71
CA GLY A 186 -8.74 -10.51 -6.59
C GLY A 186 -9.90 -11.48 -6.84
N PHE A 187 -10.37 -11.64 -8.05
CA PHE A 187 -11.46 -12.56 -8.41
C PHE A 187 -11.05 -13.51 -9.53
N ARG A 188 -11.71 -14.67 -9.58
CA ARG A 188 -11.51 -15.63 -10.65
C ARG A 188 -12.23 -15.18 -11.90
N ALA A 189 -11.51 -15.12 -13.02
CA ALA A 189 -12.07 -14.95 -14.35
C ALA A 189 -11.83 -16.21 -15.20
N ARG A 190 -12.53 -16.32 -16.32
CA ARG A 190 -12.35 -17.42 -17.29
C ARG A 190 -10.94 -17.39 -17.88
N GLU A 191 -10.46 -16.21 -18.18
CA GLU A 191 -9.09 -15.93 -18.63
C GLU A 191 -8.43 -15.09 -17.55
N PRO A 192 -7.53 -15.65 -16.70
CA PRO A 192 -6.91 -14.92 -15.62
C PRO A 192 -5.97 -13.85 -16.16
N LEU A 193 -5.98 -12.69 -15.50
CA LEU A 193 -4.99 -11.65 -15.71
C LEU A 193 -3.91 -11.81 -14.64
N GLU A 194 -2.68 -11.96 -15.06
CA GLU A 194 -1.52 -11.98 -14.16
C GLU A 194 -1.17 -10.57 -13.70
N ALA A 195 -0.41 -10.45 -12.62
CA ALA A 195 0.20 -9.19 -12.23
C ALA A 195 1.11 -8.67 -13.36
N ASP A 196 1.18 -7.37 -13.53
CA ASP A 196 1.98 -6.75 -14.58
C ASP A 196 3.03 -5.75 -14.03
N TYR A 197 3.07 -5.57 -12.71
CA TYR A 197 4.09 -4.75 -12.07
C TYR A 197 4.42 -5.25 -10.65
N TRP A 198 5.72 -5.22 -10.29
CA TRP A 198 6.20 -5.62 -8.98
C TRP A 198 7.13 -4.57 -8.38
N VAL A 199 7.04 -4.38 -7.07
CA VAL A 199 7.97 -3.55 -6.32
C VAL A 199 8.65 -4.38 -5.24
N LYS A 200 9.99 -4.37 -5.28
CA LYS A 200 10.82 -5.02 -4.28
C LYS A 200 10.71 -4.29 -2.94
N PRO A 201 10.42 -4.97 -1.83
CA PRO A 201 10.45 -4.37 -0.52
C PRO A 201 11.87 -3.98 -0.10
N ILE A 202 11.98 -2.81 0.50
CA ILE A 202 13.25 -2.28 1.04
C ILE A 202 12.95 -1.77 2.46
N GLU A 203 13.74 -2.20 3.44
CA GLU A 203 13.58 -1.76 4.82
C GLU A 203 13.76 -0.24 4.95
N GLY A 204 12.86 0.40 5.70
CA GLY A 204 12.78 1.85 5.83
C GLY A 204 12.15 2.57 4.63
N ALA A 205 11.69 1.85 3.61
CA ALA A 205 10.98 2.43 2.49
C ALA A 205 9.47 2.24 2.58
N LEU A 206 8.73 3.18 1.99
CA LEU A 206 7.30 3.09 1.75
C LEU A 206 7.03 3.04 0.24
N VAL A 207 6.00 2.28 -0.14
CA VAL A 207 5.43 2.24 -1.47
C VAL A 207 4.06 2.91 -1.39
N VAL A 208 3.87 4.01 -2.11
CA VAL A 208 2.61 4.77 -2.19
C VAL A 208 1.98 4.55 -3.55
N PHE A 209 0.70 4.24 -3.59
CA PHE A 209 -0.02 3.92 -4.82
C PHE A 209 -1.51 4.30 -4.72
N PRO A 210 -2.21 4.50 -5.85
CA PRO A 210 -3.64 4.76 -5.86
C PRO A 210 -4.44 3.62 -5.23
N SER A 211 -5.42 3.95 -4.39
CA SER A 211 -6.22 2.97 -3.67
C SER A 211 -7.04 2.04 -4.58
N TYR A 212 -7.32 2.44 -5.83
CA TYR A 212 -8.02 1.60 -6.81
C TYR A 212 -7.14 0.53 -7.47
N LEU A 213 -5.81 0.56 -7.30
CA LEU A 213 -4.96 -0.47 -7.90
C LEU A 213 -5.17 -1.82 -7.20
N TRP A 214 -5.47 -2.84 -8.00
CA TRP A 214 -5.35 -4.21 -7.53
C TRP A 214 -3.92 -4.47 -7.09
N HIS A 215 -3.76 -4.95 -5.87
CA HIS A 215 -2.46 -5.30 -5.33
C HIS A 215 -2.54 -6.46 -4.36
N GLY A 216 -1.44 -7.16 -4.24
CA GLY A 216 -1.23 -8.26 -3.30
C GLY A 216 0.25 -8.45 -3.07
N THR A 217 0.65 -9.55 -2.47
CA THR A 217 2.08 -9.87 -2.34
C THR A 217 2.35 -11.31 -2.73
N GLU A 218 3.52 -11.57 -3.26
CA GLU A 218 4.01 -12.92 -3.43
C GLU A 218 4.23 -13.57 -2.05
N PRO A 219 3.96 -14.88 -1.90
CA PRO A 219 4.15 -15.57 -0.63
C PRO A 219 5.60 -15.50 -0.12
N LEU A 220 5.75 -15.50 1.20
CA LEU A 220 7.03 -15.64 1.89
C LEU A 220 7.32 -17.12 2.15
N HIS A 221 8.33 -17.69 1.52
CA HIS A 221 8.70 -19.08 1.78
C HIS A 221 9.79 -19.22 2.86
N THR A 222 10.38 -18.11 3.27
CA THR A 222 11.34 -18.05 4.38
C THR A 222 10.65 -18.22 5.75
N ALA A 223 11.41 -18.70 6.73
CA ALA A 223 10.98 -18.72 8.13
C ALA A 223 11.10 -17.34 8.82
N SER A 224 11.82 -16.41 8.20
CA SER A 224 12.02 -15.07 8.71
C SER A 224 10.74 -14.23 8.60
N GLU A 225 10.57 -13.28 9.50
CA GLU A 225 9.39 -12.43 9.58
C GLU A 225 9.51 -11.18 8.70
N ARG A 226 8.41 -10.79 8.06
CA ARG A 226 8.22 -9.48 7.45
C ARG A 226 7.23 -8.67 8.28
N MET A 227 7.60 -7.42 8.62
CA MET A 227 6.70 -6.46 9.26
C MET A 227 6.50 -5.23 8.39
N THR A 228 5.24 -4.86 8.20
CA THR A 228 4.84 -3.68 7.43
C THR A 228 3.87 -2.82 8.22
N VAL A 229 3.80 -1.52 7.89
CA VAL A 229 2.73 -0.62 8.31
C VAL A 229 1.99 -0.20 7.04
N GLY A 230 0.70 -0.57 6.98
CA GLY A 230 -0.22 -0.13 5.94
C GLY A 230 -1.02 1.07 6.42
N TYR A 231 -1.37 1.96 5.49
CA TYR A 231 -2.30 3.05 5.77
C TYR A 231 -2.95 3.57 4.49
N ASP A 232 -4.12 4.14 4.66
CA ASP A 232 -4.85 4.85 3.63
C ASP A 232 -4.96 6.33 3.96
N VAL A 233 -5.03 7.16 2.93
CA VAL A 233 -5.27 8.59 3.06
C VAL A 233 -6.40 9.06 2.15
N LEU A 234 -7.04 10.14 2.56
CA LEU A 234 -7.99 10.91 1.78
C LEU A 234 -7.38 12.25 1.40
N PRO A 235 -7.83 12.88 0.28
CA PRO A 235 -7.44 14.25 -0.01
C PRO A 235 -7.81 15.18 1.14
N GLY A 236 -6.96 16.14 1.45
CA GLY A 236 -7.28 17.19 2.40
C GLY A 236 -8.47 18.04 1.94
N ILE A 237 -9.18 18.63 2.89
CA ILE A 237 -10.29 19.55 2.64
C ILE A 237 -9.75 20.95 2.39
#